data_87a0b5ffa11d6075761bda5e0342adb3
#
_entry.id   87a0b5ffa11d6075761bda5e0342adb3
#
_cell.length_a   1.000
_cell.length_b   1.000
_cell.length_c   1.000
_cell.angle_alpha   90.00
_cell.angle_beta   90.00
_cell.angle_gamma   90.00
#
_symmetry.space_group_name_H-M   'P 1'
#
loop_
_entity.id
_entity.type
_entity.pdbx_description
1 polymer ?
#
loop_
_entity_poly.entity_id
_entity_poly.type
_entity_poly.pdbx_seq_one_letter_code
_entity_poly.pdbx_strand_id
1 'polypeptide(L)' 'MKIALILIVCSYVSGSCLPGYNWPEKFDDMYDCLNAGYTESIKKIDEIGREEINKNTIFVKFACAAEITDET' A
#
# COMPACT_ATOMS: atom_id res chain seq x y z
N MET A 1 5.13 -19.95 -1.52
CA MET A 1 5.03 -18.64 -2.13
C MET A 1 4.57 -17.65 -1.09
N LYS A 2 5.22 -16.52 -1.01
CA LYS A 2 4.82 -15.46 -0.10
C LYS A 2 4.35 -14.27 -0.88
N ILE A 3 3.45 -13.51 -0.29
CA ILE A 3 2.89 -12.32 -0.92
C ILE A 3 3.37 -11.10 -0.17
N ALA A 4 4.00 -10.18 -0.87
CA ALA A 4 4.50 -8.95 -0.27
C ALA A 4 3.47 -7.85 -0.46
N LEU A 5 3.29 -7.02 0.56
CA LEU A 5 2.38 -5.89 0.49
C LEU A 5 3.20 -4.60 0.41
N ILE A 6 2.89 -3.77 -0.56
CA ILE A 6 3.57 -2.50 -0.74
C ILE A 6 2.53 -1.39 -0.76
N LEU A 7 2.69 -0.41 0.13
CA LEU A 7 1.77 0.72 0.21
C LEU A 7 2.41 1.94 -0.43
N ILE A 8 1.63 2.69 -1.20
CA ILE A 8 2.15 3.82 -1.94
C ILE A 8 1.23 5.02 -1.75
N VAL A 9 1.82 6.17 -1.40
CA VAL A 9 1.07 7.40 -1.19
C VAL A 9 1.42 8.35 -2.34
N CYS A 10 0.41 8.86 -3.00
CA CYS A 10 0.59 9.72 -4.17
C CYS A 10 -0.21 11.01 -4.02
N SER A 11 0.16 12.03 -4.79
CA SER A 11 -0.55 13.29 -4.80
C SER A 11 -0.78 13.73 -6.23
N TYR A 12 -2.03 14.04 -6.57
CA TYR A 12 -2.33 14.56 -7.89
C TYR A 12 -1.80 15.97 -8.07
N VAL A 13 -1.73 16.73 -6.98
CA VAL A 13 -1.25 18.10 -7.06
C VAL A 13 0.22 18.14 -7.44
N SER A 14 1.04 17.35 -6.78
CA SER A 14 2.45 17.31 -7.10
C SER A 14 2.75 16.41 -8.30
N GLY A 15 1.82 15.52 -8.61
CA GLY A 15 2.01 14.61 -9.72
C GLY A 15 3.00 13.52 -9.46
N SER A 16 3.29 13.24 -8.19
CA SER A 16 4.28 12.23 -7.86
C SER A 16 3.85 11.38 -6.69
N CYS A 17 4.56 10.29 -6.48
CA CYS A 17 4.30 9.38 -5.38
C CYS A 17 5.54 9.25 -4.53
N LEU A 18 5.32 9.00 -3.25
CA LEU A 18 6.42 8.68 -2.37
C LEU A 18 6.90 7.26 -2.67
N PRO A 19 8.13 6.93 -2.29
CA PRO A 19 8.60 5.57 -2.48
C PRO A 19 7.69 4.59 -1.76
N GLY A 20 7.50 3.43 -2.36
CA GLY A 20 6.64 2.43 -1.78
C GLY A 20 7.14 1.96 -0.42
N TYR A 21 6.20 1.74 0.48
CA TYR A 21 6.53 1.24 1.80
C TYR A 21 6.30 -0.26 1.82
N ASN A 22 7.35 -1.03 2.04
CA ASN A 22 7.23 -2.47 2.10
C ASN A 22 6.76 -2.89 3.48
N TRP A 23 5.60 -3.55 3.52
CA TRP A 23 5.08 -4.04 4.78
C TRP A 23 6.03 -5.08 5.34
N PRO A 24 6.33 -5.04 6.62
CA PRO A 24 7.33 -5.94 7.17
C PRO A 24 6.93 -7.40 7.16
N GLU A 25 5.64 -7.67 7.18
CA GLU A 25 5.18 -9.04 7.19
C GLU A 25 4.78 -9.51 5.81
N LYS A 26 5.03 -10.77 5.52
CA LYS A 26 4.57 -11.36 4.28
C LYS A 26 3.33 -12.17 4.56
N PHE A 27 2.51 -12.34 3.54
CA PHE A 27 1.25 -13.06 3.68
C PHE A 27 1.34 -14.40 2.95
N ASP A 28 0.59 -15.38 3.45
CA ASP A 28 0.64 -16.70 2.85
C ASP A 28 -0.27 -16.81 1.63
N ASP A 29 -1.27 -15.95 1.52
CA ASP A 29 -2.15 -16.01 0.37
C ASP A 29 -2.59 -14.62 -0.03
N MET A 30 -3.16 -14.53 -1.22
CA MET A 30 -3.57 -13.25 -1.78
C MET A 30 -4.72 -12.64 -1.00
N TYR A 31 -5.62 -13.48 -0.51
CA TYR A 31 -6.78 -13.00 0.24
C TYR A 31 -6.35 -12.17 1.45
N ASP A 32 -5.41 -12.72 2.23
CA ASP A 32 -4.93 -12.00 3.41
C ASP A 32 -4.20 -10.72 3.03
N CYS A 33 -3.43 -10.76 1.96
CA CYS A 33 -2.71 -9.57 1.52
C CYS A 33 -3.69 -8.48 1.08
N LEU A 34 -4.71 -8.84 0.33
CA LEU A 34 -5.69 -7.85 -0.13
C LEU A 34 -6.45 -7.24 1.04
N ASN A 35 -6.86 -8.05 2.01
CA ASN A 35 -7.54 -7.51 3.17
C ASN A 35 -6.65 -6.57 3.95
N ALA A 36 -5.39 -6.95 4.14
CA ALA A 36 -4.45 -6.10 4.85
C ALA A 36 -4.20 -4.81 4.06
N GLY A 37 -4.09 -4.91 2.74
CA GLY A 37 -3.86 -3.75 1.90
C GLY A 37 -4.96 -2.71 2.03
N TYR A 38 -6.21 -3.14 1.94
CA TYR A 38 -7.31 -2.21 2.07
C TYR A 38 -7.41 -1.65 3.48
N THR A 39 -7.24 -2.50 4.49
CA THR A 39 -7.32 -2.06 5.88
C THR A 39 -6.23 -1.03 6.19
N GLU A 40 -5.00 -1.33 5.80
CA GLU A 40 -3.90 -0.41 6.08
C GLU A 40 -3.99 0.86 5.25
N SER A 41 -4.56 0.76 4.05
CA SER A 41 -4.77 1.96 3.24
C SER A 41 -5.77 2.90 3.91
N ILE A 42 -6.85 2.35 4.46
CA ILE A 42 -7.83 3.15 5.16
C ILE A 42 -7.21 3.79 6.41
N LYS A 43 -6.40 3.03 7.14
CA LYS A 43 -5.73 3.57 8.30
C LYS A 43 -4.80 4.72 7.92
N LYS A 44 -4.09 4.57 6.81
CA LYS A 44 -3.18 5.62 6.37
C LYS A 44 -3.96 6.87 5.97
N ILE A 45 -5.09 6.72 5.30
CA ILE A 45 -5.93 7.84 4.92
C ILE A 45 -6.39 8.60 6.18
N ASP A 46 -6.83 7.85 7.20
CA ASP A 46 -7.27 8.47 8.43
C ASP A 46 -6.12 9.15 9.15
N GLU A 47 -4.94 8.56 9.08
CA GLU A 47 -3.77 9.11 9.72
C GLU A 47 -3.36 10.44 9.08
N ILE A 48 -3.39 10.52 7.76
CA ILE A 48 -3.06 11.74 7.04
C ILE A 48 -4.11 12.81 7.33
N GLY A 49 -5.37 12.43 7.34
CA GLY A 49 -6.44 13.34 7.71
C GLY A 49 -7.11 13.98 6.51
N ARG A 50 -8.39 14.30 6.70
CA ARG A 50 -9.22 14.83 5.64
C ARG A 50 -8.67 16.10 5.02
N GLU A 51 -8.19 17.01 5.87
CA GLU A 51 -7.76 18.32 5.39
C GLU A 51 -6.57 18.19 4.44
N GLU A 52 -5.58 17.43 4.87
CA GLU A 52 -4.38 17.27 4.06
C GLU A 52 -4.68 16.50 2.78
N ILE A 53 -5.50 15.46 2.88
CA ILE A 53 -5.86 14.68 1.71
C ILE A 53 -6.57 15.54 0.67
N ASN A 54 -7.53 16.36 1.10
CA ASN A 54 -8.26 17.17 0.16
C ASN A 54 -7.44 18.31 -0.40
N LYS A 55 -6.54 18.86 0.41
CA LYS A 55 -5.71 19.98 -0.02
C LYS A 55 -4.75 19.55 -1.14
N ASN A 56 -4.15 18.40 -1.00
CA ASN A 56 -3.15 17.93 -1.97
C ASN A 56 -3.67 16.84 -2.88
N THR A 57 -4.95 16.49 -2.77
CA THR A 57 -5.57 15.42 -3.53
C THR A 57 -4.71 14.17 -3.44
N ILE A 58 -4.51 13.74 -2.20
CA ILE A 58 -3.67 12.58 -1.91
C ILE A 58 -4.50 11.32 -2.06
N PHE A 59 -3.89 10.27 -2.58
CA PHE A 59 -4.54 8.97 -2.60
C PHE A 59 -3.53 7.91 -2.22
N VAL A 60 -4.04 6.81 -1.69
CA VAL A 60 -3.20 5.71 -1.23
C VAL A 60 -3.55 4.50 -2.06
N LYS A 61 -2.54 3.82 -2.55
CA LYS A 61 -2.76 2.58 -3.28
C LYS A 61 -1.82 1.54 -2.73
N PHE A 62 -2.05 0.29 -3.09
CA PHE A 62 -1.18 -0.78 -2.63
C PHE A 62 -1.07 -1.84 -3.71
N ALA A 63 -0.07 -2.67 -3.56
CA ALA A 63 0.13 -3.79 -4.46
C ALA A 63 0.46 -5.03 -3.64
N CYS A 64 -0.08 -6.14 -4.07
CA CYS A 64 0.24 -7.44 -3.50
C CYS A 64 1.05 -8.18 -4.55
N ALA A 65 2.33 -8.40 -4.27
CA ALA A 65 3.23 -9.01 -5.23
C ALA A 65 3.65 -10.39 -4.75
N ALA A 66 3.42 -11.38 -5.57
CA ALA A 66 3.84 -12.75 -5.22
C ALA A 66 5.35 -12.86 -5.36
N GLU A 67 5.97 -13.33 -4.29
CA GLU A 67 7.42 -13.55 -4.34
C GLU A 67 7.62 -15.02 -4.59
N ILE A 68 8.06 -15.34 -5.77
CA ILE A 68 8.30 -16.70 -6.11
C ILE A 68 9.72 -17.01 -5.77
N THR A 69 9.89 -17.82 -4.80
CA THR A 69 11.21 -18.19 -4.46
C THR A 69 11.55 -19.29 -5.36
N ASP A 70 12.46 -19.01 -6.21
CA ASP A 70 12.69 -19.98 -7.16
C ASP A 70 13.78 -20.75 -6.74
N GLU A 71 13.58 -21.83 -6.32
CA GLU A 71 14.51 -22.50 -5.93
C GLU A 71 14.85 -23.45 -6.77
N THR A 72 14.47 -23.53 -7.61
CA THR A 72 14.73 -24.53 -8.49
C THR A 72 15.99 -24.90 -8.68
#